data_28b39d7d8276546500acecd3422aa637
#
_entry.id   28b39d7d8276546500acecd3422aa637
#
_cell.length_a   1.000
_cell.length_b   1.000
_cell.length_c   1.000
_cell.angle_alpha   90.00
_cell.angle_beta   90.00
_cell.angle_gamma   90.00
#
_symmetry.space_group_name_H-M   'P 1'
#
loop_
_entity.id
_entity.type
_entity.pdbx_description
1 polymer ?
#
loop_
_entity_poly.entity_id
_entity_poly.type
_entity_poly.pdbx_seq_one_letter_code
_entity_poly.pdbx_strand_id
1 'polypeptide(L)'
;MITSDIFEGLTFDDVLLIPDRSDVLPSQTDTSTLFTRNIRLQIPLCSAAMDTVTEAALAIALAQQGGIGVIHKNLSIERQAEEVDKVKRSESGMIVDPVTIRPDRPVREALQVMERFHISGVPVVDEAGHLVGIITNRDLRFETRFDIPVTEVMTKQPLVTVPVGTTLEQAKAVLQKHRIEKLLVVDDDKHIKGLITVKDIQKAIKYPSAAKDNLGRLRVAAAIGATGDYRERADELVKARVDCLVIDTAHGHSSRVIDAVRDIKKRHPETDLIAGNVGTTAGAQELIDAGVDAIKVGIGPGSICTTRVVTGAGVPQITAISHCVKAAREKNIPVISDGGVKFSGDVAKAIAAGADVVMIGSLFAGTEEAPGEVILFQGRSFKTYRGMGSIGAMREGSRDRYAQDTAESDSKLVPEGIEGRVPYKGTLADMVTQLVGGLRSGMGYTGCRTVAEFQERTRFLRITSAGLKESHVHDVIITKEAPNYRLE
;
A
#
# COMPACT_ATOMS: atom_id res chain seq x y z
N MET A 1 26.19 -2.75 35.14
CA MET A 1 27.52 -3.04 34.56
C MET A 1 27.44 -2.89 33.07
N ILE A 2 28.23 -2.01 32.46
CA ILE A 2 28.38 -1.98 30.99
C ILE A 2 29.31 -3.15 30.67
N THR A 3 28.76 -4.20 30.06
CA THR A 3 29.53 -5.33 29.55
C THR A 3 30.20 -4.97 28.25
N SER A 4 31.23 -5.70 27.83
CA SER A 4 32.02 -5.49 26.61
C SER A 4 31.25 -5.54 25.26
N ASP A 5 29.94 -5.65 25.30
CA ASP A 5 29.06 -5.94 24.13
C ASP A 5 28.36 -4.70 23.56
N ILE A 6 28.93 -3.51 23.74
CA ILE A 6 28.48 -2.32 23.03
C ILE A 6 28.98 -2.43 21.59
N PHE A 7 28.07 -2.68 20.66
CA PHE A 7 28.37 -2.70 19.23
C PHE A 7 27.87 -1.43 18.54
N GLU A 8 28.45 -1.12 17.39
CA GLU A 8 28.11 0.05 16.61
C GLU A 8 26.85 -0.20 15.79
N GLY A 9 25.89 0.74 15.83
CA GLY A 9 24.71 0.72 15.00
C GLY A 9 24.81 1.74 13.86
N LEU A 10 24.50 1.33 12.63
CA LEU A 10 24.59 2.15 11.42
C LEU A 10 23.20 2.48 10.87
N THR A 11 23.01 3.72 10.41
CA THR A 11 21.84 4.19 9.67
C THR A 11 22.19 4.52 8.22
N PHE A 12 21.22 5.00 7.44
CA PHE A 12 21.43 5.34 6.02
C PHE A 12 22.52 6.38 5.80
N ASP A 13 22.66 7.34 6.71
CA ASP A 13 23.65 8.42 6.60
C ASP A 13 25.09 7.95 6.91
N ASP A 14 25.27 6.79 7.52
CA ASP A 14 26.58 6.26 7.89
C ASP A 14 27.24 5.46 6.78
N VAL A 15 26.54 5.14 5.70
CA VAL A 15 27.01 4.21 4.67
C VAL A 15 26.76 4.72 3.24
N LEU A 16 27.62 4.28 2.32
CA LEU A 16 27.40 4.37 0.87
C LEU A 16 27.58 2.99 0.25
N LEU A 17 26.94 2.77 -0.91
CA LEU A 17 27.18 1.60 -1.74
C LEU A 17 28.47 1.80 -2.55
N ILE A 18 29.31 0.78 -2.62
CA ILE A 18 30.54 0.81 -3.42
C ILE A 18 30.18 0.50 -4.87
N PRO A 19 30.48 1.41 -5.82
CA PRO A 19 30.29 1.13 -7.25
C PRO A 19 31.12 -0.09 -7.70
N ASP A 20 30.62 -0.80 -8.70
CA ASP A 20 31.33 -1.94 -9.31
C ASP A 20 31.26 -1.84 -10.83
N ARG A 21 32.02 -2.69 -11.54
CA ARG A 21 31.93 -2.79 -13.00
C ARG A 21 30.50 -3.10 -13.41
N SER A 22 29.96 -2.32 -14.33
CA SER A 22 28.59 -2.44 -14.79
C SER A 22 28.46 -2.40 -16.31
N ASP A 23 27.65 -3.29 -16.85
CA ASP A 23 27.09 -3.25 -18.19
C ASP A 23 25.55 -3.12 -18.17
N VAL A 24 24.99 -2.74 -17.01
CA VAL A 24 23.57 -2.65 -16.75
C VAL A 24 23.09 -1.20 -16.81
N LEU A 25 22.19 -0.90 -17.75
CA LEU A 25 21.51 0.40 -17.77
C LEU A 25 20.34 0.42 -16.78
N PRO A 26 20.04 1.57 -16.16
CA PRO A 26 18.89 1.69 -15.24
C PRO A 26 17.56 1.23 -15.84
N SER A 27 17.35 1.38 -17.14
CA SER A 27 16.14 0.90 -17.86
C SER A 27 16.06 -0.63 -18.00
N GLN A 28 17.15 -1.34 -17.80
CA GLN A 28 17.25 -2.79 -17.93
C GLN A 28 17.11 -3.51 -16.58
N THR A 29 16.95 -2.77 -15.49
CA THR A 29 16.83 -3.35 -14.16
C THR A 29 15.40 -3.79 -13.86
N ASP A 30 15.25 -4.97 -13.24
CA ASP A 30 14.00 -5.48 -12.68
C ASP A 30 13.95 -5.17 -11.18
N THR A 31 13.01 -4.30 -10.79
CA THR A 31 12.78 -3.90 -9.41
C THR A 31 11.68 -4.72 -8.73
N SER A 32 11.16 -5.76 -9.39
CA SER A 32 10.12 -6.61 -8.82
C SER A 32 10.64 -7.42 -7.63
N THR A 33 9.79 -7.59 -6.62
CA THR A 33 10.16 -8.20 -5.34
C THR A 33 8.98 -8.85 -4.65
N LEU A 34 9.20 -9.52 -3.52
CA LEU A 34 8.15 -10.09 -2.69
C LEU A 34 7.81 -9.13 -1.52
N PHE A 35 6.53 -8.83 -1.37
CA PHE A 35 5.97 -8.12 -0.21
C PHE A 35 5.67 -9.09 0.94
N THR A 36 5.13 -10.24 0.58
CA THR A 36 4.93 -11.40 1.44
C THR A 36 5.39 -12.64 0.67
N ARG A 37 5.35 -13.81 1.29
CA ARG A 37 5.65 -15.09 0.58
C ARG A 37 4.81 -15.30 -0.68
N ASN A 38 3.59 -14.75 -0.72
CA ASN A 38 2.61 -15.00 -1.78
C ASN A 38 2.30 -13.77 -2.63
N ILE A 39 2.69 -12.57 -2.20
CA ILE A 39 2.40 -11.31 -2.90
C ILE A 39 3.68 -10.75 -3.50
N ARG A 40 3.71 -10.68 -4.84
CA ARG A 40 4.76 -10.02 -5.61
C ARG A 40 4.35 -8.62 -5.99
N LEU A 41 5.29 -7.67 -5.90
CA LEU A 41 5.16 -6.29 -6.35
C LEU A 41 6.10 -6.02 -7.54
N GLN A 42 5.78 -5.02 -8.36
CA GLN A 42 6.61 -4.59 -9.48
C GLN A 42 7.68 -3.57 -9.07
N ILE A 43 7.44 -2.88 -7.96
CA ILE A 43 8.39 -1.95 -7.34
C ILE A 43 8.49 -2.23 -5.83
N PRO A 44 9.65 -2.07 -5.20
CA PRO A 44 9.86 -2.44 -3.80
C PRO A 44 9.39 -1.35 -2.83
N LEU A 45 8.18 -0.81 -3.03
CA LEU A 45 7.64 0.28 -2.22
C LEU A 45 6.25 -0.07 -1.67
N CYS A 46 6.05 0.22 -0.39
CA CYS A 46 4.73 0.25 0.23
C CYS A 46 4.53 1.53 1.05
N SER A 47 3.28 1.91 1.31
CA SER A 47 2.99 3.09 2.12
C SER A 47 2.73 2.74 3.58
N ALA A 48 3.09 3.66 4.49
CA ALA A 48 2.93 3.47 5.93
C ALA A 48 1.45 3.56 6.36
N ALA A 49 1.07 2.72 7.32
CA ALA A 49 -0.26 2.67 7.90
C ALA A 49 -0.49 3.83 8.89
N MET A 50 -0.49 5.05 8.38
CA MET A 50 -0.64 6.28 9.16
C MET A 50 -1.83 7.10 8.64
N ASP A 51 -2.58 7.71 9.54
CA ASP A 51 -3.82 8.45 9.25
C ASP A 51 -3.61 9.75 8.44
N THR A 52 -2.38 10.18 8.29
CA THR A 52 -1.96 11.28 7.41
C THR A 52 -1.20 10.80 6.17
N VAL A 53 -1.19 9.48 5.89
CA VAL A 53 -0.47 8.90 4.75
C VAL A 53 -1.39 8.06 3.87
N THR A 54 -2.03 7.00 4.41
CA THR A 54 -2.64 5.97 3.56
C THR A 54 -4.12 5.76 3.83
N GLU A 55 -4.94 6.27 2.94
CA GLU A 55 -6.32 5.87 2.69
C GLU A 55 -6.46 5.36 1.25
N ALA A 56 -7.67 5.09 0.79
CA ALA A 56 -7.92 4.49 -0.53
C ALA A 56 -7.27 5.25 -1.69
N ALA A 57 -7.28 6.59 -1.69
CA ALA A 57 -6.74 7.38 -2.79
C ALA A 57 -5.24 7.10 -3.02
N LEU A 58 -4.44 7.15 -1.95
CA LEU A 58 -3.01 6.86 -2.01
C LEU A 58 -2.75 5.37 -2.30
N ALA A 59 -3.52 4.46 -1.67
CA ALA A 59 -3.38 3.04 -1.90
C ALA A 59 -3.64 2.66 -3.37
N ILE A 60 -4.66 3.24 -4.01
CA ILE A 60 -4.96 3.09 -5.44
C ILE A 60 -3.79 3.59 -6.28
N ALA A 61 -3.34 4.83 -6.05
CA ALA A 61 -2.27 5.44 -6.83
C ALA A 61 -0.97 4.63 -6.71
N LEU A 62 -0.62 4.13 -5.52
CA LEU A 62 0.58 3.32 -5.32
C LEU A 62 0.47 1.94 -5.97
N ALA A 63 -0.68 1.28 -5.87
CA ALA A 63 -0.92 0.00 -6.53
C ALA A 63 -0.87 0.11 -8.06
N GLN A 64 -1.34 1.22 -8.64
CA GLN A 64 -1.21 1.54 -10.07
C GLN A 64 0.25 1.65 -10.52
N GLN A 65 1.14 2.12 -9.65
CA GLN A 65 2.57 2.18 -9.92
C GLN A 65 3.30 0.85 -9.67
N GLY A 66 2.60 -0.17 -9.16
CA GLY A 66 3.15 -1.50 -8.90
C GLY A 66 3.61 -1.76 -7.46
N GLY A 67 3.37 -0.82 -6.54
CA GLY A 67 3.57 -0.99 -5.10
C GLY A 67 2.29 -1.44 -4.38
N ILE A 68 2.19 -1.22 -3.07
CA ILE A 68 1.01 -1.56 -2.27
C ILE A 68 0.77 -0.55 -1.13
N GLY A 69 -0.48 -0.12 -0.95
CA GLY A 69 -0.89 0.72 0.17
C GLY A 69 -1.29 -0.11 1.39
N VAL A 70 -0.94 0.37 2.60
CA VAL A 70 -1.40 -0.21 3.87
C VAL A 70 -2.38 0.77 4.52
N ILE A 71 -3.67 0.48 4.47
CA ILE A 71 -4.74 1.32 5.06
C ILE A 71 -4.58 1.32 6.59
N HIS A 72 -4.58 2.52 7.18
CA HIS A 72 -4.42 2.68 8.63
C HIS A 72 -5.67 2.26 9.42
N LYS A 73 -5.48 1.95 10.72
CA LYS A 73 -6.56 1.50 11.61
C LYS A 73 -7.22 2.61 12.46
N ASN A 74 -6.76 3.87 12.37
CA ASN A 74 -7.40 5.02 13.04
C ASN A 74 -8.72 5.40 12.34
N LEU A 75 -9.58 4.40 12.16
CA LEU A 75 -10.91 4.45 11.55
C LEU A 75 -11.80 3.46 12.29
N SER A 76 -13.11 3.61 12.22
CA SER A 76 -14.00 2.52 12.62
C SER A 76 -13.76 1.28 11.73
N ILE A 77 -14.15 0.12 12.20
CA ILE A 77 -13.99 -1.14 11.44
C ILE A 77 -14.65 -1.03 10.07
N GLU A 78 -15.88 -0.49 10.04
CA GLU A 78 -16.67 -0.32 8.83
C GLU A 78 -16.00 0.63 7.84
N ARG A 79 -15.52 1.80 8.32
CA ARG A 79 -14.83 2.77 7.45
C ARG A 79 -13.54 2.23 6.89
N GLN A 80 -12.75 1.49 7.68
CA GLN A 80 -11.53 0.89 7.17
C GLN A 80 -11.83 -0.20 6.11
N ALA A 81 -12.87 -1.01 6.32
CA ALA A 81 -13.35 -1.98 5.34
C ALA A 81 -13.87 -1.30 4.06
N GLU A 82 -14.56 -0.15 4.18
CA GLU A 82 -14.97 0.66 3.03
C GLU A 82 -13.76 1.19 2.24
N GLU A 83 -12.70 1.65 2.91
CA GLU A 83 -11.48 2.09 2.24
C GLU A 83 -10.81 0.94 1.45
N VAL A 84 -10.75 -0.26 2.02
CA VAL A 84 -10.29 -1.47 1.32
C VAL A 84 -11.17 -1.77 0.10
N ASP A 85 -12.49 -1.76 0.26
CA ASP A 85 -13.45 -2.02 -0.82
C ASP A 85 -13.33 -0.99 -1.97
N LYS A 86 -13.09 0.30 -1.66
CA LYS A 86 -12.81 1.33 -2.67
C LYS A 86 -11.59 0.97 -3.52
N VAL A 87 -10.50 0.47 -2.90
CA VAL A 87 -9.30 0.04 -3.64
C VAL A 87 -9.64 -1.16 -4.52
N LYS A 88 -10.29 -2.18 -3.96
CA LYS A 88 -10.65 -3.42 -4.69
C LYS A 88 -11.60 -3.16 -5.88
N ARG A 89 -12.45 -2.14 -5.80
CA ARG A 89 -13.37 -1.76 -6.88
C ARG A 89 -12.80 -0.73 -7.85
N SER A 90 -11.71 -0.05 -7.51
CA SER A 90 -11.14 1.02 -8.34
C SER A 90 -10.66 0.54 -9.69
N GLU A 91 -10.11 -0.65 -9.74
CA GLU A 91 -9.72 -1.35 -10.98
C GLU A 91 -10.03 -2.83 -10.84
N SER A 92 -10.73 -3.35 -11.85
CA SER A 92 -10.87 -4.78 -12.08
C SER A 92 -10.68 -5.03 -13.56
N GLY A 93 -9.93 -6.03 -13.94
CA GLY A 93 -9.90 -6.45 -15.35
C GLY A 93 -11.28 -6.91 -15.81
N MET A 94 -12.04 -7.47 -14.88
CA MET A 94 -13.45 -7.83 -14.96
C MET A 94 -14.06 -7.59 -13.58
N ILE A 95 -15.14 -6.82 -13.51
CA ILE A 95 -15.94 -6.70 -12.29
C ILE A 95 -16.61 -8.05 -12.05
N VAL A 96 -16.17 -8.81 -11.07
CA VAL A 96 -16.75 -10.10 -10.70
C VAL A 96 -17.99 -9.86 -9.85
N ASP A 97 -19.05 -10.63 -10.08
CA ASP A 97 -20.35 -10.51 -9.39
C ASP A 97 -20.85 -9.05 -9.35
N PRO A 98 -21.11 -8.43 -10.51
CA PRO A 98 -21.54 -7.04 -10.58
C PRO A 98 -22.86 -6.85 -9.84
N VAL A 99 -23.05 -5.65 -9.27
CA VAL A 99 -24.33 -5.28 -8.70
C VAL A 99 -25.41 -5.36 -9.80
N THR A 100 -26.50 -6.05 -9.53
CA THR A 100 -27.60 -6.26 -10.47
C THR A 100 -28.90 -5.64 -9.95
N ILE A 101 -29.88 -5.48 -10.83
CA ILE A 101 -31.23 -5.03 -10.50
C ILE A 101 -32.25 -5.92 -11.20
N ARG A 102 -33.44 -6.04 -10.62
CA ARG A 102 -34.56 -6.79 -11.25
C ARG A 102 -35.31 -5.92 -12.24
N PRO A 103 -35.89 -6.52 -13.29
CA PRO A 103 -36.57 -5.76 -14.36
C PRO A 103 -37.85 -5.07 -13.90
N ASP A 104 -38.50 -5.57 -12.84
CA ASP A 104 -39.73 -5.03 -12.24
C ASP A 104 -39.49 -3.82 -11.31
N ARG A 105 -38.23 -3.55 -10.92
CA ARG A 105 -37.89 -2.46 -10.01
C ARG A 105 -38.03 -1.11 -10.70
N PRO A 106 -38.37 -0.05 -9.96
CA PRO A 106 -38.52 1.29 -10.54
C PRO A 106 -37.15 1.87 -10.94
N VAL A 107 -37.12 2.69 -11.97
CA VAL A 107 -35.92 3.37 -12.48
C VAL A 107 -35.20 4.18 -11.38
N ARG A 108 -35.93 4.78 -10.44
CA ARG A 108 -35.30 5.47 -9.28
C ARG A 108 -34.38 4.59 -8.49
N GLU A 109 -34.68 3.29 -8.32
CA GLU A 109 -33.82 2.35 -7.61
C GLU A 109 -32.54 2.07 -8.39
N ALA A 110 -32.61 1.98 -9.72
CA ALA A 110 -31.43 1.87 -10.57
C ALA A 110 -30.50 3.11 -10.41
N LEU A 111 -31.06 4.32 -10.35
CA LEU A 111 -30.32 5.54 -10.12
C LEU A 111 -29.66 5.55 -8.73
N GLN A 112 -30.38 5.13 -7.69
CA GLN A 112 -29.83 5.02 -6.32
C GLN A 112 -28.67 4.00 -6.27
N VAL A 113 -28.80 2.86 -6.96
CA VAL A 113 -27.71 1.87 -7.08
C VAL A 113 -26.50 2.48 -7.79
N MET A 114 -26.73 3.17 -8.91
CA MET A 114 -25.66 3.83 -9.68
C MET A 114 -24.94 4.91 -8.85
N GLU A 115 -25.68 5.72 -8.11
CA GLU A 115 -25.15 6.76 -7.22
C GLU A 115 -24.37 6.14 -6.05
N ARG A 116 -24.99 5.21 -5.32
CA ARG A 116 -24.38 4.55 -4.16
C ARG A 116 -23.07 3.86 -4.49
N PHE A 117 -23.00 3.19 -5.65
CA PHE A 117 -21.83 2.42 -6.07
C PHE A 117 -20.93 3.17 -7.06
N HIS A 118 -21.24 4.43 -7.39
CA HIS A 118 -20.52 5.25 -8.36
C HIS A 118 -20.31 4.56 -9.73
N ILE A 119 -21.33 3.83 -10.20
CA ILE A 119 -21.32 3.07 -11.45
C ILE A 119 -22.25 3.69 -12.49
N SER A 120 -21.94 3.51 -13.77
CA SER A 120 -22.68 4.11 -14.89
C SER A 120 -23.54 3.11 -15.65
N GLY A 121 -23.79 1.95 -15.06
CA GLY A 121 -24.68 0.93 -15.63
C GLY A 121 -24.75 -0.31 -14.76
N VAL A 122 -25.93 -0.92 -14.76
CA VAL A 122 -26.30 -2.05 -13.91
C VAL A 122 -26.88 -3.16 -14.80
N PRO A 123 -26.33 -4.39 -14.78
CA PRO A 123 -26.95 -5.55 -15.42
C PRO A 123 -28.33 -5.83 -14.80
N VAL A 124 -29.29 -6.20 -15.63
CA VAL A 124 -30.65 -6.55 -15.20
C VAL A 124 -30.82 -8.06 -15.28
N VAL A 125 -31.23 -8.68 -14.17
CA VAL A 125 -31.40 -10.13 -14.08
C VAL A 125 -32.81 -10.50 -13.62
N ASP A 126 -33.29 -11.64 -14.08
CA ASP A 126 -34.57 -12.21 -13.64
C ASP A 126 -34.48 -12.85 -12.23
N GLU A 127 -35.57 -13.49 -11.78
CA GLU A 127 -35.62 -14.15 -10.47
C GLU A 127 -34.67 -15.33 -10.34
N ALA A 128 -34.33 -15.97 -11.44
CA ALA A 128 -33.39 -17.09 -11.50
C ALA A 128 -31.93 -16.63 -11.62
N GLY A 129 -31.69 -15.31 -11.80
CA GLY A 129 -30.33 -14.74 -11.96
C GLY A 129 -29.85 -14.70 -13.42
N HIS A 130 -30.69 -15.04 -14.39
CA HIS A 130 -30.31 -14.94 -15.79
C HIS A 130 -30.31 -13.49 -16.29
N LEU A 131 -29.35 -13.18 -17.13
CA LEU A 131 -29.22 -11.86 -17.73
C LEU A 131 -30.35 -11.57 -18.72
N VAL A 132 -31.16 -10.53 -18.48
CA VAL A 132 -32.28 -10.10 -19.33
C VAL A 132 -32.09 -8.72 -19.95
N GLY A 133 -31.17 -7.92 -19.45
CA GLY A 133 -30.90 -6.57 -19.95
C GLY A 133 -29.70 -5.90 -19.27
N ILE A 134 -29.49 -4.65 -19.67
CA ILE A 134 -28.59 -3.71 -18.98
C ILE A 134 -29.23 -2.31 -19.00
N ILE A 135 -29.15 -1.61 -17.86
CA ILE A 135 -29.56 -0.21 -17.77
C ILE A 135 -28.30 0.65 -17.52
N THR A 136 -28.15 1.73 -18.27
CA THR A 136 -26.96 2.58 -18.24
C THR A 136 -27.34 4.06 -18.15
N ASN A 137 -26.37 4.94 -17.82
CA ASN A 137 -26.56 6.38 -17.85
C ASN A 137 -26.99 6.89 -19.25
N ARG A 138 -26.70 6.16 -20.34
CA ARG A 138 -27.16 6.50 -21.69
C ARG A 138 -28.67 6.34 -21.80
N ASP A 139 -29.21 5.25 -21.25
CA ASP A 139 -30.65 4.95 -21.28
C ASP A 139 -31.43 5.94 -20.38
N LEU A 140 -30.79 6.44 -19.32
CA LEU A 140 -31.43 7.35 -18.34
C LEU A 140 -31.19 8.83 -18.61
N ARG A 141 -30.38 9.21 -19.59
CA ARG A 141 -29.91 10.59 -19.80
C ARG A 141 -31.06 11.62 -19.95
N PHE A 142 -32.15 11.23 -20.55
CA PHE A 142 -33.31 12.08 -20.80
C PHE A 142 -34.62 11.50 -20.25
N GLU A 143 -34.51 10.42 -19.43
CA GLU A 143 -35.70 9.83 -18.81
C GLU A 143 -36.15 10.64 -17.61
N THR A 144 -37.44 10.95 -17.56
CA THR A 144 -38.06 11.75 -16.49
C THR A 144 -39.05 10.93 -15.66
N ARG A 145 -39.42 9.74 -16.10
CA ARG A 145 -40.40 8.86 -15.46
C ARG A 145 -39.66 7.87 -14.55
N PHE A 146 -39.35 8.26 -13.34
CA PHE A 146 -38.54 7.45 -12.43
C PHE A 146 -39.31 6.34 -11.70
N ASP A 147 -40.61 6.32 -11.79
CA ASP A 147 -41.49 5.32 -11.15
C ASP A 147 -41.86 4.14 -12.04
N ILE A 148 -41.50 4.17 -13.32
CA ILE A 148 -41.71 3.06 -14.25
C ILE A 148 -40.71 1.93 -14.01
N PRO A 149 -41.04 0.67 -14.34
CA PRO A 149 -40.14 -0.45 -14.25
C PRO A 149 -38.90 -0.29 -15.13
N VAL A 150 -37.74 -0.75 -14.65
CA VAL A 150 -36.46 -0.77 -15.38
C VAL A 150 -36.62 -1.42 -16.75
N THR A 151 -37.47 -2.45 -16.89
CA THR A 151 -37.74 -3.14 -18.16
C THR A 151 -38.26 -2.24 -19.27
N GLU A 152 -38.83 -1.05 -18.98
CA GLU A 152 -39.30 -0.13 -19.98
C GLU A 152 -38.18 0.71 -20.63
N VAL A 153 -37.08 0.90 -19.93
CA VAL A 153 -35.98 1.78 -20.35
C VAL A 153 -34.64 1.05 -20.61
N MET A 154 -34.47 -0.14 -20.07
CA MET A 154 -33.24 -0.92 -20.24
C MET A 154 -32.99 -1.33 -21.69
N THR A 155 -31.73 -1.50 -22.07
CA THR A 155 -31.36 -2.19 -23.31
C THR A 155 -31.64 -3.69 -23.13
N LYS A 156 -32.51 -4.24 -23.98
CA LYS A 156 -32.96 -5.64 -24.02
C LYS A 156 -32.16 -6.46 -25.04
N GLN A 157 -32.44 -7.76 -25.09
CA GLN A 157 -31.84 -8.65 -26.07
C GLN A 157 -32.10 -8.17 -27.53
N PRO A 158 -31.13 -8.36 -28.49
CA PRO A 158 -29.91 -9.15 -28.29
C PRO A 158 -28.82 -8.39 -27.56
N LEU A 159 -28.32 -8.96 -26.45
CA LEU A 159 -27.20 -8.41 -25.69
C LEU A 159 -25.87 -8.96 -26.21
N VAL A 160 -24.85 -8.11 -26.27
CA VAL A 160 -23.48 -8.55 -26.55
C VAL A 160 -22.87 -9.11 -25.27
N THR A 161 -22.62 -10.41 -25.24
CA THR A 161 -22.03 -11.13 -24.10
C THR A 161 -20.80 -11.91 -24.51
N VAL A 162 -19.95 -12.25 -23.54
CA VAL A 162 -18.79 -13.13 -23.72
C VAL A 162 -18.74 -14.18 -22.59
N PRO A 163 -18.11 -15.33 -22.82
CA PRO A 163 -17.95 -16.34 -21.78
C PRO A 163 -16.95 -15.93 -20.70
N VAL A 164 -17.02 -16.59 -19.54
CA VAL A 164 -16.01 -16.52 -18.50
C VAL A 164 -14.64 -16.95 -19.06
N GLY A 165 -13.57 -16.23 -18.68
CA GLY A 165 -12.22 -16.47 -19.20
C GLY A 165 -11.84 -15.65 -20.45
N THR A 166 -12.76 -14.80 -20.95
CA THR A 166 -12.42 -13.84 -22.03
C THR A 166 -11.31 -12.90 -21.59
N THR A 167 -10.26 -12.79 -22.40
CA THR A 167 -9.13 -11.90 -22.12
C THR A 167 -9.50 -10.43 -22.39
N LEU A 168 -8.76 -9.49 -21.77
CA LEU A 168 -8.99 -8.04 -22.02
C LEU A 168 -8.79 -7.65 -23.49
N GLU A 169 -7.86 -8.30 -24.20
CA GLU A 169 -7.65 -8.07 -25.64
C GLU A 169 -8.86 -8.52 -26.47
N GLN A 170 -9.42 -9.69 -26.17
CA GLN A 170 -10.65 -10.17 -26.80
C GLN A 170 -11.83 -9.26 -26.47
N ALA A 171 -11.96 -8.85 -25.18
CA ALA A 171 -13.00 -7.93 -24.74
C ALA A 171 -12.91 -6.59 -25.48
N LYS A 172 -11.70 -6.04 -25.64
CA LYS A 172 -11.45 -4.80 -26.40
C LYS A 172 -11.96 -4.90 -27.85
N ALA A 173 -11.64 -6.00 -28.53
CA ALA A 173 -12.09 -6.23 -29.91
C ALA A 173 -13.63 -6.27 -30.01
N VAL A 174 -14.32 -6.93 -29.06
CA VAL A 174 -15.78 -7.01 -29.01
C VAL A 174 -16.40 -5.65 -28.70
N LEU A 175 -15.90 -4.91 -27.70
CA LEU A 175 -16.37 -3.55 -27.36
C LEU A 175 -16.24 -2.60 -28.56
N GLN A 176 -15.11 -2.65 -29.27
CA GLN A 176 -14.88 -1.82 -30.45
C GLN A 176 -15.81 -2.20 -31.61
N LYS A 177 -15.93 -3.51 -31.93
CA LYS A 177 -16.79 -4.01 -33.01
C LYS A 177 -18.26 -3.59 -32.83
N HIS A 178 -18.78 -3.70 -31.60
CA HIS A 178 -20.19 -3.42 -31.29
C HIS A 178 -20.40 -1.97 -30.80
N ARG A 179 -19.36 -1.14 -30.68
CA ARG A 179 -19.41 0.26 -30.21
C ARG A 179 -20.13 0.41 -28.87
N ILE A 180 -19.88 -0.53 -27.96
CA ILE A 180 -20.43 -0.54 -26.62
C ILE A 180 -19.33 -0.22 -25.59
N GLU A 181 -19.69 0.31 -24.42
CA GLU A 181 -18.77 0.68 -23.35
C GLU A 181 -18.70 -0.37 -22.22
N LYS A 182 -19.65 -1.30 -22.21
CA LYS A 182 -19.80 -2.32 -21.19
C LYS A 182 -20.06 -3.66 -21.86
N LEU A 183 -19.29 -4.67 -21.48
CA LEU A 183 -19.36 -6.03 -21.99
C LEU A 183 -19.72 -6.97 -20.85
N LEU A 184 -20.84 -7.66 -21.01
CA LEU A 184 -21.38 -8.59 -20.03
C LEU A 184 -20.71 -9.94 -20.17
N VAL A 185 -20.22 -10.49 -19.06
CA VAL A 185 -19.61 -11.83 -19.01
C VAL A 185 -20.59 -12.78 -18.36
N VAL A 186 -20.93 -13.87 -19.06
CA VAL A 186 -21.93 -14.84 -18.61
C VAL A 186 -21.35 -16.25 -18.61
N ASP A 187 -21.94 -17.13 -17.80
CA ASP A 187 -21.70 -18.58 -17.88
C ASP A 187 -22.56 -19.25 -18.99
N ASP A 188 -22.45 -20.55 -19.11
CA ASP A 188 -23.17 -21.34 -20.11
C ASP A 188 -24.71 -21.27 -19.91
N ASP A 189 -25.16 -21.08 -18.67
CA ASP A 189 -26.57 -20.94 -18.28
C ASP A 189 -27.07 -19.48 -18.39
N LYS A 190 -26.26 -18.55 -18.92
CA LYS A 190 -26.54 -17.10 -19.06
C LYS A 190 -26.69 -16.34 -17.73
N HIS A 191 -26.17 -16.87 -16.63
CA HIS A 191 -26.04 -16.07 -15.42
C HIS A 191 -24.90 -15.06 -15.57
N ILE A 192 -25.13 -13.87 -15.06
CA ILE A 192 -24.08 -12.83 -15.07
C ILE A 192 -22.95 -13.21 -14.08
N LYS A 193 -21.74 -13.27 -14.59
CA LYS A 193 -20.51 -13.55 -13.79
C LYS A 193 -19.57 -12.36 -13.75
N GLY A 194 -19.73 -11.43 -14.67
CA GLY A 194 -18.85 -10.28 -14.70
C GLY A 194 -19.28 -9.18 -15.67
N LEU A 195 -18.57 -8.05 -15.52
CA LEU A 195 -18.73 -6.89 -16.38
C LEU A 195 -17.35 -6.33 -16.70
N ILE A 196 -17.03 -6.15 -17.99
CA ILE A 196 -15.79 -5.51 -18.47
C ILE A 196 -16.17 -4.18 -19.07
N THR A 197 -15.49 -3.09 -18.68
CA THR A 197 -15.77 -1.76 -19.26
C THR A 197 -14.58 -1.22 -20.06
N VAL A 198 -14.84 -0.28 -20.96
CA VAL A 198 -13.78 0.45 -21.68
C VAL A 198 -12.82 1.13 -20.70
N LYS A 199 -13.32 1.64 -19.56
CA LYS A 199 -12.49 2.26 -18.52
C LYS A 199 -11.49 1.29 -17.92
N ASP A 200 -11.88 0.02 -17.68
CA ASP A 200 -10.99 -1.00 -17.11
C ASP A 200 -9.86 -1.34 -18.10
N ILE A 201 -10.17 -1.43 -19.38
CA ILE A 201 -9.16 -1.65 -20.43
C ILE A 201 -8.22 -0.45 -20.55
N GLN A 202 -8.74 0.79 -20.52
CA GLN A 202 -7.92 2.00 -20.57
C GLN A 202 -6.98 2.09 -19.37
N LYS A 203 -7.45 1.73 -18.17
CA LYS A 203 -6.61 1.69 -16.97
C LYS A 203 -5.53 0.60 -17.07
N ALA A 204 -5.88 -0.59 -17.59
CA ALA A 204 -4.89 -1.67 -17.77
C ALA A 204 -3.80 -1.26 -18.78
N ILE A 205 -4.14 -0.51 -19.83
CA ILE A 205 -3.15 0.03 -20.78
C ILE A 205 -2.31 1.14 -20.14
N LYS A 206 -2.94 2.01 -19.34
CA LYS A 206 -2.25 3.14 -18.69
C LYS A 206 -1.30 2.68 -17.57
N TYR A 207 -1.66 1.60 -16.86
CA TYR A 207 -0.92 1.08 -15.70
C TYR A 207 -0.56 -0.40 -15.87
N PRO A 208 0.33 -0.73 -16.83
CA PRO A 208 0.67 -2.12 -17.15
C PRO A 208 1.40 -2.84 -16.01
N SER A 209 2.07 -2.09 -15.14
CA SER A 209 2.81 -2.61 -13.98
C SER A 209 2.01 -2.60 -12.68
N ALA A 210 0.70 -2.32 -12.72
CA ALA A 210 -0.12 -2.24 -11.53
C ALA A 210 -0.08 -3.56 -10.72
N ALA A 211 0.01 -3.44 -9.38
CA ALA A 211 -0.04 -4.58 -8.48
C ALA A 211 -1.48 -5.10 -8.38
N LYS A 212 -1.75 -6.24 -9.02
CA LYS A 212 -3.08 -6.84 -9.13
C LYS A 212 -3.15 -8.25 -8.57
N ASP A 213 -4.32 -8.62 -8.07
CA ASP A 213 -4.64 -9.99 -7.71
C ASP A 213 -5.02 -10.83 -8.95
N ASN A 214 -5.30 -12.11 -8.74
CA ASN A 214 -5.66 -13.05 -9.81
C ASN A 214 -6.98 -12.71 -10.53
N LEU A 215 -7.80 -11.83 -9.93
CA LEU A 215 -9.04 -11.32 -10.53
C LEU A 215 -8.85 -9.96 -11.22
N GLY A 216 -7.61 -9.48 -11.32
CA GLY A 216 -7.25 -8.20 -11.95
C GLY A 216 -7.58 -6.96 -11.11
N ARG A 217 -7.91 -7.12 -9.81
CA ARG A 217 -8.20 -6.02 -8.90
C ARG A 217 -6.90 -5.53 -8.25
N LEU A 218 -6.81 -4.24 -7.96
CA LEU A 218 -5.66 -3.69 -7.25
C LEU A 218 -5.45 -4.37 -5.89
N ARG A 219 -4.19 -4.61 -5.55
CA ARG A 219 -3.80 -5.15 -4.24
C ARG A 219 -3.79 -4.06 -3.18
N VAL A 220 -4.21 -4.43 -1.97
CA VAL A 220 -4.24 -3.55 -0.80
C VAL A 220 -3.98 -4.33 0.47
N ALA A 221 -3.20 -3.76 1.37
CA ALA A 221 -3.04 -4.25 2.74
C ALA A 221 -3.76 -3.34 3.73
N ALA A 222 -4.05 -3.84 4.92
CA ALA A 222 -4.68 -3.04 5.97
C ALA A 222 -4.10 -3.39 7.35
N ALA A 223 -3.92 -2.34 8.17
CA ALA A 223 -3.38 -2.47 9.50
C ALA A 223 -4.45 -2.90 10.51
N ILE A 224 -4.03 -3.77 11.43
CA ILE A 224 -4.78 -4.15 12.64
C ILE A 224 -3.89 -3.97 13.87
N GLY A 225 -4.49 -3.94 15.06
CA GLY A 225 -3.78 -3.99 16.33
C GLY A 225 -3.37 -5.40 16.75
N ALA A 226 -2.84 -5.51 17.96
CA ALA A 226 -2.58 -6.77 18.65
C ALA A 226 -3.49 -6.96 19.88
N THR A 227 -4.32 -5.96 20.19
CA THR A 227 -5.27 -5.96 21.31
C THR A 227 -6.58 -5.30 20.88
N GLY A 228 -7.59 -5.31 21.74
CA GLY A 228 -8.88 -4.68 21.47
C GLY A 228 -9.66 -5.39 20.37
N ASP A 229 -10.06 -4.63 19.36
CA ASP A 229 -10.96 -5.04 18.27
C ASP A 229 -10.27 -5.80 17.11
N TYR A 230 -9.01 -6.20 17.26
CA TYR A 230 -8.20 -6.73 16.15
C TYR A 230 -8.83 -7.95 15.44
N ARG A 231 -9.62 -8.77 16.15
CA ARG A 231 -10.29 -9.95 15.58
C ARG A 231 -11.45 -9.55 14.69
N GLU A 232 -12.37 -8.75 15.22
CA GLU A 232 -13.53 -8.28 14.48
C GLU A 232 -13.10 -7.44 13.27
N ARG A 233 -12.07 -6.62 13.45
CA ARG A 233 -11.46 -5.81 12.39
C ARG A 233 -10.86 -6.70 11.30
N ALA A 234 -10.11 -7.74 11.67
CA ALA A 234 -9.57 -8.69 10.71
C ALA A 234 -10.68 -9.40 9.91
N ASP A 235 -11.76 -9.84 10.59
CA ASP A 235 -12.90 -10.48 9.93
C ASP A 235 -13.55 -9.57 8.87
N GLU A 236 -13.82 -8.30 9.20
CA GLU A 236 -14.44 -7.36 8.27
C GLU A 236 -13.49 -6.99 7.11
N LEU A 237 -12.18 -6.86 7.37
CA LEU A 237 -11.20 -6.61 6.32
C LEU A 237 -11.07 -7.79 5.36
N VAL A 238 -11.10 -9.03 5.87
CA VAL A 238 -11.09 -10.24 5.03
C VAL A 238 -12.39 -10.35 4.21
N LYS A 239 -13.56 -10.01 4.78
CA LYS A 239 -14.82 -9.91 4.02
C LYS A 239 -14.74 -8.85 2.92
N ALA A 240 -14.05 -7.71 3.18
CA ALA A 240 -13.76 -6.69 2.17
C ALA A 240 -12.67 -7.12 1.16
N ARG A 241 -12.14 -8.36 1.29
CA ARG A 241 -11.16 -8.97 0.38
C ARG A 241 -9.80 -8.27 0.39
N VAL A 242 -9.34 -7.86 1.57
CA VAL A 242 -7.95 -7.39 1.76
C VAL A 242 -6.96 -8.48 1.32
N ASP A 243 -5.86 -8.09 0.67
CA ASP A 243 -4.86 -9.08 0.22
C ASP A 243 -3.88 -9.46 1.33
N CYS A 244 -3.66 -8.56 2.30
CA CYS A 244 -2.73 -8.78 3.39
C CYS A 244 -3.15 -8.00 4.64
N LEU A 245 -3.10 -8.64 5.81
CA LEU A 245 -3.24 -7.99 7.11
C LEU A 245 -1.87 -7.60 7.66
N VAL A 246 -1.80 -6.46 8.38
CA VAL A 246 -0.57 -5.98 9.00
C VAL A 246 -0.81 -5.74 10.48
N ILE A 247 -0.27 -6.58 11.36
CA ILE A 247 -0.21 -6.27 12.79
C ILE A 247 0.85 -5.19 13.00
N ASP A 248 0.39 -3.96 13.23
CA ASP A 248 1.23 -2.77 13.25
C ASP A 248 1.39 -2.22 14.67
N THR A 249 2.54 -2.48 15.29
CA THR A 249 2.88 -2.08 16.67
C THR A 249 4.22 -1.37 16.75
N ALA A 250 4.43 -0.59 17.81
CA ALA A 250 5.71 0.07 18.08
C ALA A 250 6.81 -0.94 18.45
N HIS A 251 6.42 -2.05 19.09
CA HIS A 251 7.33 -3.12 19.50
C HIS A 251 6.69 -4.49 19.26
N GLY A 252 7.09 -5.14 18.16
CA GLY A 252 6.56 -6.43 17.73
C GLY A 252 7.07 -7.63 18.51
N HIS A 253 8.24 -7.51 19.18
CA HIS A 253 8.81 -8.58 19.98
C HIS A 253 8.19 -8.58 21.40
N SER A 254 6.91 -8.86 21.48
CA SER A 254 6.15 -8.94 22.71
C SER A 254 5.15 -10.10 22.65
N SER A 255 4.85 -10.72 23.81
CA SER A 255 3.91 -11.85 23.90
C SER A 255 2.56 -11.52 23.27
N ARG A 256 2.03 -10.32 23.51
CA ARG A 256 0.73 -9.86 22.94
C ARG A 256 0.73 -9.91 21.41
N VAL A 257 1.80 -9.47 20.77
CA VAL A 257 1.92 -9.47 19.30
C VAL A 257 2.08 -10.88 18.77
N ILE A 258 2.93 -11.70 19.41
CA ILE A 258 3.16 -13.09 19.02
C ILE A 258 1.88 -13.91 19.14
N ASP A 259 1.11 -13.73 20.23
CA ASP A 259 -0.17 -14.40 20.41
C ASP A 259 -1.21 -13.92 19.39
N ALA A 260 -1.26 -12.61 19.05
CA ALA A 260 -2.12 -12.08 18.02
C ALA A 260 -1.77 -12.65 16.63
N VAL A 261 -0.48 -12.81 16.30
CA VAL A 261 -0.04 -13.46 15.06
C VAL A 261 -0.58 -14.89 14.97
N ARG A 262 -0.38 -15.70 16.01
CA ARG A 262 -0.88 -17.08 16.04
C ARG A 262 -2.39 -17.16 15.92
N ASP A 263 -3.10 -16.27 16.59
CA ASP A 263 -4.56 -16.21 16.58
C ASP A 263 -5.11 -15.85 15.18
N ILE A 264 -4.58 -14.79 14.55
CA ILE A 264 -5.00 -14.37 13.22
C ILE A 264 -4.65 -15.41 12.16
N LYS A 265 -3.46 -16.02 12.20
CA LYS A 265 -3.09 -17.10 11.26
C LYS A 265 -3.97 -18.34 11.40
N LYS A 266 -4.41 -18.66 12.63
CA LYS A 266 -5.38 -19.74 12.85
C LYS A 266 -6.77 -19.39 12.31
N ARG A 267 -7.19 -18.12 12.43
CA ARG A 267 -8.51 -17.62 12.03
C ARG A 267 -8.63 -17.42 10.53
N HIS A 268 -7.59 -16.92 9.90
CA HIS A 268 -7.51 -16.58 8.47
C HIS A 268 -6.24 -17.15 7.82
N PRO A 269 -6.13 -18.49 7.70
CA PRO A 269 -4.91 -19.15 7.22
C PRO A 269 -4.53 -18.77 5.78
N GLU A 270 -5.54 -18.45 4.95
CA GLU A 270 -5.36 -18.09 3.54
C GLU A 270 -4.99 -16.61 3.32
N THR A 271 -5.11 -15.76 4.36
CA THR A 271 -4.76 -14.35 4.25
C THR A 271 -3.33 -14.14 4.71
N ASP A 272 -2.54 -13.47 3.89
CA ASP A 272 -1.17 -13.13 4.25
C ASP A 272 -1.13 -12.17 5.44
N LEU A 273 -0.17 -12.40 6.34
CA LEU A 273 -0.02 -11.65 7.57
C LEU A 273 1.41 -11.13 7.72
N ILE A 274 1.53 -9.82 7.89
CA ILE A 274 2.76 -9.13 8.27
C ILE A 274 2.66 -8.73 9.74
N ALA A 275 3.76 -8.80 10.47
CA ALA A 275 3.82 -8.25 11.82
C ALA A 275 5.12 -7.48 12.06
N GLY A 276 5.06 -6.53 12.98
CA GLY A 276 6.18 -5.71 13.41
C GLY A 276 5.72 -4.59 14.38
N ASN A 277 6.67 -3.72 14.81
CA ASN A 277 8.01 -3.60 14.28
C ASN A 277 9.03 -4.35 15.16
N VAL A 278 10.03 -4.89 14.52
CA VAL A 278 11.18 -5.51 15.18
C VAL A 278 12.49 -4.87 14.71
N GLY A 279 13.58 -5.08 15.44
CA GLY A 279 14.89 -4.54 15.10
C GLY A 279 16.05 -5.48 15.47
N THR A 280 15.74 -6.70 15.90
CA THR A 280 16.74 -7.69 16.34
C THR A 280 16.47 -9.05 15.70
N THR A 281 17.52 -9.88 15.58
CA THR A 281 17.40 -11.25 15.05
C THR A 281 16.42 -12.09 15.88
N ALA A 282 16.47 -11.98 17.22
CA ALA A 282 15.57 -12.72 18.10
C ALA A 282 14.09 -12.33 17.89
N GLY A 283 13.79 -11.01 17.81
CA GLY A 283 12.42 -10.56 17.56
C GLY A 283 11.90 -10.97 16.18
N ALA A 284 12.75 -10.95 15.16
CA ALA A 284 12.42 -11.46 13.84
C ALA A 284 12.11 -12.96 13.87
N GLN A 285 12.96 -13.76 14.55
CA GLN A 285 12.79 -15.20 14.65
C GLN A 285 11.48 -15.58 15.34
N GLU A 286 11.11 -14.93 16.46
CA GLU A 286 9.86 -15.25 17.16
C GLU A 286 8.61 -14.92 16.33
N LEU A 287 8.61 -13.83 15.56
CA LEU A 287 7.51 -13.52 14.64
C LEU A 287 7.41 -14.56 13.51
N ILE A 288 8.54 -14.98 12.96
CA ILE A 288 8.62 -16.01 11.91
C ILE A 288 8.08 -17.35 12.43
N ASP A 289 8.51 -17.75 13.64
CA ASP A 289 8.04 -18.98 14.27
C ASP A 289 6.56 -18.93 14.66
N ALA A 290 6.01 -17.73 14.87
CA ALA A 290 4.58 -17.52 15.08
C ALA A 290 3.75 -17.67 13.79
N GLY A 291 4.38 -17.64 12.59
CA GLY A 291 3.76 -17.94 11.30
C GLY A 291 3.46 -16.75 10.40
N VAL A 292 4.18 -15.63 10.53
CA VAL A 292 4.04 -14.47 9.63
C VAL A 292 4.50 -14.79 8.21
N ASP A 293 3.96 -14.07 7.23
CA ASP A 293 4.32 -14.17 5.82
C ASP A 293 5.33 -13.08 5.38
N ALA A 294 5.55 -12.07 6.21
CA ALA A 294 6.65 -11.11 6.13
C ALA A 294 6.84 -10.43 7.50
N ILE A 295 8.01 -9.82 7.71
CA ILE A 295 8.30 -9.05 8.92
C ILE A 295 8.53 -7.58 8.60
N LYS A 296 8.10 -6.69 9.50
CA LYS A 296 8.28 -5.24 9.37
C LYS A 296 9.34 -4.76 10.37
N VAL A 297 10.37 -4.07 9.87
CA VAL A 297 11.61 -3.77 10.59
C VAL A 297 11.81 -2.27 10.74
N GLY A 298 11.98 -1.82 11.99
CA GLY A 298 12.26 -0.42 12.28
C GLY A 298 11.77 0.00 13.68
N ILE A 299 12.67 0.29 14.60
CA ILE A 299 12.38 0.80 15.95
C ILE A 299 12.89 2.23 16.04
N GLY A 300 11.97 3.19 15.92
CA GLY A 300 12.24 4.62 16.05
C GLY A 300 12.99 5.33 14.93
N PRO A 301 13.06 4.85 13.65
CA PRO A 301 13.75 5.58 12.58
C PRO A 301 12.92 6.67 11.91
N GLY A 302 11.61 6.70 12.12
CA GLY A 302 10.70 7.64 11.44
C GLY A 302 11.01 9.10 11.78
N SER A 303 10.88 10.00 10.80
CA SER A 303 11.18 11.43 10.96
C SER A 303 10.32 12.15 12.00
N ILE A 304 9.15 11.60 12.31
CA ILE A 304 8.18 12.15 13.27
C ILE A 304 8.11 11.32 14.56
N CYS A 305 8.95 10.29 14.67
CA CYS A 305 9.00 9.38 15.82
C CYS A 305 9.97 9.91 16.89
N THR A 306 9.54 9.90 18.15
CA THR A 306 10.37 10.28 19.29
C THR A 306 10.67 9.11 20.23
N THR A 307 10.32 7.87 19.86
CA THR A 307 10.52 6.66 20.68
C THR A 307 11.94 6.59 21.25
N ARG A 308 12.98 6.77 20.41
CA ARG A 308 14.38 6.68 20.85
C ARG A 308 14.78 7.74 21.88
N VAL A 309 14.18 8.94 21.77
CA VAL A 309 14.45 10.05 22.70
C VAL A 309 13.69 9.87 24.00
N VAL A 310 12.44 9.41 23.92
CA VAL A 310 11.53 9.28 25.06
C VAL A 310 11.86 8.03 25.89
N THR A 311 12.16 6.90 25.22
CA THR A 311 12.34 5.60 25.88
C THR A 311 13.80 5.18 26.01
N GLY A 312 14.71 5.78 25.24
CA GLY A 312 16.10 5.32 25.10
C GLY A 312 16.25 4.02 24.29
N ALA A 313 15.15 3.44 23.79
CA ALA A 313 15.17 2.18 23.03
C ALA A 313 15.11 2.43 21.52
N GLY A 314 15.88 1.66 20.74
CA GLY A 314 15.87 1.74 19.28
C GLY A 314 17.07 1.06 18.65
N VAL A 315 17.00 0.81 17.35
CA VAL A 315 18.11 0.25 16.56
C VAL A 315 18.25 1.08 15.28
N PRO A 316 19.46 1.57 14.95
CA PRO A 316 19.73 2.24 13.68
C PRO A 316 19.36 1.35 12.49
N GLN A 317 18.79 1.95 11.43
CA GLN A 317 17.96 1.21 10.46
C GLN A 317 18.73 0.19 9.62
N ILE A 318 19.95 0.50 9.17
CA ILE A 318 20.79 -0.47 8.43
C ILE A 318 21.12 -1.68 9.29
N THR A 319 21.49 -1.43 10.56
CA THR A 319 21.75 -2.51 11.53
C THR A 319 20.49 -3.33 11.80
N ALA A 320 19.32 -2.70 12.00
CA ALA A 320 18.07 -3.39 12.22
C ALA A 320 17.71 -4.32 11.05
N ILE A 321 17.82 -3.83 9.80
CA ILE A 321 17.59 -4.63 8.61
C ILE A 321 18.55 -5.82 8.57
N SER A 322 19.85 -5.57 8.70
CA SER A 322 20.90 -6.62 8.66
C SER A 322 20.68 -7.72 9.71
N HIS A 323 20.24 -7.35 10.93
CA HIS A 323 19.94 -8.31 11.99
C HIS A 323 18.71 -9.16 11.68
N CYS A 324 17.63 -8.53 11.22
CA CYS A 324 16.37 -9.23 10.95
C CYS A 324 16.47 -10.13 9.71
N VAL A 325 17.20 -9.70 8.66
CA VAL A 325 17.44 -10.47 7.44
C VAL A 325 18.11 -11.80 7.71
N LYS A 326 18.99 -11.90 8.74
CA LYS A 326 19.64 -13.16 9.10
C LYS A 326 18.63 -14.27 9.43
N ALA A 327 17.63 -13.97 10.25
CA ALA A 327 16.56 -14.93 10.57
C ALA A 327 15.59 -15.14 9.38
N ALA A 328 15.27 -14.08 8.66
CA ALA A 328 14.28 -14.10 7.59
C ALA A 328 14.71 -14.94 6.39
N ARG A 329 15.98 -14.84 5.96
CA ARG A 329 16.51 -15.58 4.80
C ARG A 329 16.48 -17.09 4.98
N GLU A 330 16.71 -17.61 6.19
CA GLU A 330 16.66 -19.05 6.48
C GLU A 330 15.28 -19.67 6.19
N LYS A 331 14.23 -18.86 6.28
CA LYS A 331 12.84 -19.27 6.09
C LYS A 331 12.17 -18.67 4.85
N ASN A 332 12.91 -17.96 4.01
CA ASN A 332 12.40 -17.24 2.84
C ASN A 332 11.24 -16.28 3.19
N ILE A 333 11.37 -15.55 4.30
CA ILE A 333 10.42 -14.55 4.76
C ILE A 333 10.87 -13.17 4.27
N PRO A 334 10.04 -12.44 3.49
CA PRO A 334 10.36 -11.08 3.08
C PRO A 334 10.48 -10.10 4.26
N VAL A 335 11.37 -9.13 4.09
CA VAL A 335 11.67 -8.09 5.07
C VAL A 335 11.23 -6.72 4.54
N ILE A 336 10.41 -6.02 5.31
CA ILE A 336 9.94 -4.66 5.00
C ILE A 336 10.70 -3.68 5.88
N SER A 337 11.52 -2.81 5.27
CA SER A 337 12.20 -1.72 5.97
C SER A 337 11.25 -0.55 6.20
N ASP A 338 10.92 -0.25 7.45
CA ASP A 338 9.95 0.78 7.82
C ASP A 338 10.62 1.98 8.50
N GLY A 339 10.62 3.12 7.82
CA GLY A 339 11.06 4.42 8.34
C GLY A 339 12.50 4.81 8.00
N GLY A 340 12.80 6.08 8.23
CA GLY A 340 14.13 6.66 8.07
C GLY A 340 14.50 7.12 6.66
N VAL A 341 13.66 6.87 5.65
CA VAL A 341 13.91 7.23 4.25
C VAL A 341 13.68 8.72 4.01
N LYS A 342 14.70 9.41 3.51
CA LYS A 342 14.70 10.83 3.13
C LYS A 342 14.88 11.01 1.62
N PHE A 343 15.68 10.16 1.00
CA PHE A 343 16.07 10.23 -0.41
C PHE A 343 15.93 8.87 -1.10
N SER A 344 15.92 8.85 -2.42
CA SER A 344 15.91 7.62 -3.22
C SER A 344 17.12 6.70 -2.95
N GLY A 345 18.28 7.31 -2.61
CA GLY A 345 19.46 6.56 -2.20
C GLY A 345 19.26 5.72 -0.94
N ASP A 346 18.39 6.17 -0.02
CA ASP A 346 18.07 5.39 1.19
C ASP A 346 17.24 4.14 0.86
N VAL A 347 16.36 4.23 -0.16
CA VAL A 347 15.66 3.06 -0.71
C VAL A 347 16.68 2.05 -1.24
N ALA A 348 17.66 2.51 -2.04
CA ALA A 348 18.71 1.62 -2.55
C ALA A 348 19.52 0.98 -1.42
N LYS A 349 19.92 1.76 -0.39
CA LYS A 349 20.66 1.24 0.76
C LYS A 349 19.83 0.22 1.58
N ALA A 350 18.52 0.46 1.76
CA ALA A 350 17.64 -0.48 2.47
C ALA A 350 17.54 -1.83 1.73
N ILE A 351 17.33 -1.78 0.40
CA ILE A 351 17.27 -3.00 -0.43
C ILE A 351 18.63 -3.71 -0.42
N ALA A 352 19.74 -3.00 -0.61
CA ALA A 352 21.08 -3.57 -0.55
C ALA A 352 21.42 -4.21 0.81
N ALA A 353 20.88 -3.67 1.91
CA ALA A 353 21.01 -4.25 3.25
C ALA A 353 20.20 -5.55 3.44
N GLY A 354 19.38 -5.93 2.46
CA GLY A 354 18.61 -7.15 2.42
C GLY A 354 17.10 -6.99 2.63
N ALA A 355 16.57 -5.76 2.73
CA ALA A 355 15.13 -5.55 2.70
C ALA A 355 14.56 -5.88 1.32
N ASP A 356 13.37 -6.48 1.28
CA ASP A 356 12.65 -6.79 0.03
C ASP A 356 11.77 -5.61 -0.39
N VAL A 357 11.18 -4.90 0.58
CA VAL A 357 10.31 -3.75 0.36
C VAL A 357 10.65 -2.64 1.35
N VAL A 358 10.45 -1.40 0.93
CA VAL A 358 10.64 -0.20 1.76
C VAL A 358 9.30 0.48 1.99
N MET A 359 8.95 0.67 3.26
CA MET A 359 7.75 1.38 3.67
C MET A 359 8.03 2.88 3.81
N ILE A 360 7.21 3.69 3.16
CA ILE A 360 7.38 5.15 3.07
C ILE A 360 6.24 5.85 3.82
N GLY A 361 6.61 6.71 4.78
CA GLY A 361 5.69 7.60 5.50
C GLY A 361 5.80 9.06 5.02
N SER A 362 6.83 9.79 5.47
CA SER A 362 6.96 11.24 5.29
C SER A 362 6.95 11.72 3.84
N LEU A 363 7.63 11.00 2.94
CA LEU A 363 7.67 11.38 1.52
C LEU A 363 6.30 11.24 0.87
N PHE A 364 5.52 10.23 1.25
CA PHE A 364 4.17 10.04 0.72
C PHE A 364 3.13 10.92 1.40
N ALA A 365 3.31 11.29 2.68
CA ALA A 365 2.44 12.24 3.36
C ALA A 365 2.33 13.59 2.63
N GLY A 366 3.38 14.01 1.91
CA GLY A 366 3.41 15.24 1.12
C GLY A 366 2.73 15.14 -0.24
N THR A 367 2.23 13.98 -0.66
CA THR A 367 1.62 13.80 -1.99
C THR A 367 0.16 14.23 -2.03
N GLU A 368 -0.34 14.47 -3.23
CA GLU A 368 -1.74 14.90 -3.46
C GLU A 368 -2.73 13.86 -2.92
N GLU A 369 -2.45 12.59 -3.09
CA GLU A 369 -3.33 11.47 -2.76
C GLU A 369 -3.31 11.09 -1.28
N ALA A 370 -2.38 11.61 -0.48
CA ALA A 370 -2.39 11.42 0.97
C ALA A 370 -3.59 12.13 1.61
N PRO A 371 -4.13 11.64 2.75
CA PRO A 371 -5.20 12.33 3.47
C PRO A 371 -4.84 13.75 3.90
N GLY A 372 -5.85 14.57 4.11
CA GLY A 372 -5.70 15.94 4.58
C GLY A 372 -5.57 16.97 3.45
N GLU A 373 -5.75 18.24 3.84
CA GLU A 373 -5.76 19.38 2.93
C GLU A 373 -4.34 19.94 2.69
N VAL A 374 -4.17 20.62 1.56
CA VAL A 374 -2.96 21.40 1.28
C VAL A 374 -3.05 22.73 2.02
N ILE A 375 -2.06 23.02 2.86
CA ILE A 375 -1.96 24.22 3.68
C ILE A 375 -0.92 25.16 3.07
N LEU A 376 -1.31 26.42 2.81
CA LEU A 376 -0.38 27.45 2.39
C LEU A 376 0.28 28.11 3.63
N PHE A 377 1.60 28.07 3.72
CA PHE A 377 2.36 28.67 4.81
C PHE A 377 3.65 29.29 4.28
N GLN A 378 3.88 30.57 4.61
CA GLN A 378 5.06 31.35 4.16
C GLN A 378 5.32 31.23 2.65
N GLY A 379 4.26 31.28 1.83
CA GLY A 379 4.35 31.19 0.36
C GLY A 379 4.65 29.78 -0.19
N ARG A 380 4.65 28.75 0.64
CA ARG A 380 4.84 27.35 0.24
C ARG A 380 3.67 26.50 0.66
N SER A 381 3.39 25.44 -0.13
CA SER A 381 2.34 24.46 0.16
C SER A 381 2.88 23.32 1.02
N PHE A 382 2.11 22.94 2.02
CA PHE A 382 2.41 21.86 2.97
C PHE A 382 1.20 20.95 3.15
N LYS A 383 1.43 19.73 3.67
CA LYS A 383 0.38 18.84 4.19
C LYS A 383 0.67 18.50 5.65
N THR A 384 -0.38 18.27 6.42
CA THR A 384 -0.26 17.78 7.79
C THR A 384 0.38 16.40 7.82
N TYR A 385 1.25 16.17 8.78
CA TYR A 385 1.87 14.89 9.01
C TYR A 385 2.05 14.67 10.51
N ARG A 386 1.52 13.55 11.05
CA ARG A 386 1.65 13.24 12.46
C ARG A 386 2.11 11.80 12.69
N GLY A 387 2.93 11.62 13.73
CA GLY A 387 3.32 10.30 14.21
C GLY A 387 2.14 9.58 14.85
N MET A 388 2.06 8.27 14.68
CA MET A 388 1.01 7.45 15.33
C MET A 388 1.12 7.46 16.85
N GLY A 389 2.29 7.81 17.42
CA GLY A 389 2.49 8.04 18.85
C GLY A 389 2.29 9.49 19.30
N SER A 390 1.78 10.38 18.46
CA SER A 390 1.36 11.72 18.87
C SER A 390 0.07 11.67 19.69
N ILE A 391 -0.15 12.67 20.52
CA ILE A 391 -1.37 12.75 21.36
C ILE A 391 -2.63 12.73 20.48
N GLY A 392 -2.63 13.49 19.37
CA GLY A 392 -3.76 13.51 18.44
C GLY A 392 -4.05 12.15 17.82
N ALA A 393 -3.02 11.44 17.34
CA ALA A 393 -3.22 10.11 16.79
C ALA A 393 -3.66 9.07 17.84
N MET A 394 -3.14 9.17 19.06
CA MET A 394 -3.55 8.29 20.16
C MET A 394 -4.99 8.50 20.59
N ARG A 395 -5.52 9.73 20.52
CA ARG A 395 -6.93 10.04 20.76
C ARG A 395 -7.86 9.39 19.72
N GLU A 396 -7.40 9.31 18.49
CA GLU A 396 -8.15 8.73 17.37
C GLU A 396 -8.09 7.18 17.29
N GLY A 397 -7.24 6.51 18.11
CA GLY A 397 -7.26 5.03 18.20
C GLY A 397 -5.91 4.32 18.17
N SER A 398 -4.77 5.03 18.15
CA SER A 398 -3.45 4.39 18.08
C SER A 398 -2.79 4.08 19.45
N ARG A 399 -3.52 4.18 20.58
CA ARG A 399 -2.99 3.91 21.93
C ARG A 399 -2.46 2.49 22.09
N ASP A 400 -3.16 1.51 21.53
CA ASP A 400 -2.79 0.10 21.58
C ASP A 400 -1.46 -0.20 20.86
N ARG A 401 -1.13 0.57 19.80
CA ARG A 401 0.15 0.49 19.11
C ARG A 401 1.35 0.68 20.07
N TYR A 402 1.18 1.50 21.10
CA TYR A 402 2.18 1.87 22.11
C TYR A 402 1.94 1.21 23.47
N ALA A 403 1.07 0.19 23.52
CA ALA A 403 0.67 -0.51 24.74
C ALA A 403 0.14 0.44 25.84
N GLN A 404 -0.54 1.53 25.43
CA GLN A 404 -1.15 2.54 26.31
C GLN A 404 -2.69 2.51 26.26
N ASP A 405 -3.25 1.40 25.83
CA ASP A 405 -4.70 1.14 25.73
C ASP A 405 -5.42 1.21 27.10
N THR A 406 -4.72 0.98 28.20
CA THR A 406 -5.26 1.05 29.55
C THR A 406 -5.15 2.42 30.22
N ALA A 407 -4.64 3.46 29.54
CA ALA A 407 -4.51 4.80 30.10
C ALA A 407 -5.90 5.42 30.37
N GLU A 408 -6.19 5.74 31.63
CA GLU A 408 -7.49 6.24 32.10
C GLU A 408 -7.80 7.67 31.64
N SER A 409 -6.78 8.45 31.27
CA SER A 409 -6.93 9.82 30.79
C SER A 409 -5.81 10.23 29.85
N ASP A 410 -6.06 11.22 28.99
CA ASP A 410 -5.07 11.74 28.05
C ASP A 410 -3.84 12.34 28.74
N SER A 411 -3.98 12.84 29.98
CA SER A 411 -2.87 13.37 30.77
C SER A 411 -1.87 12.31 31.25
N LYS A 412 -2.25 11.02 31.17
CA LYS A 412 -1.39 9.89 31.52
C LYS A 412 -0.70 9.28 30.30
N LEU A 413 -1.02 9.75 29.06
CA LEU A 413 -0.37 9.29 27.85
C LEU A 413 1.07 9.81 27.77
N VAL A 414 2.00 8.94 27.37
CA VAL A 414 3.38 9.29 27.06
C VAL A 414 3.56 9.26 25.54
N PRO A 415 3.61 10.43 24.87
CA PRO A 415 3.72 10.46 23.42
C PRO A 415 5.11 10.03 22.95
N GLU A 416 5.14 9.18 21.95
CA GLU A 416 6.34 8.73 21.24
C GLU A 416 6.38 9.24 19.79
N GLY A 417 5.71 10.34 19.51
CA GLY A 417 5.65 11.00 18.21
C GLY A 417 5.13 12.42 18.33
N ILE A 418 5.39 13.21 17.31
CA ILE A 418 4.96 14.61 17.23
C ILE A 418 3.97 14.81 16.08
N GLU A 419 3.33 15.98 16.07
CA GLU A 419 2.51 16.48 14.97
C GLU A 419 3.27 17.60 14.26
N GLY A 420 3.24 17.58 12.93
CA GLY A 420 3.95 18.54 12.12
C GLY A 420 3.35 18.65 10.72
N ARG A 421 4.14 19.15 9.80
CA ARG A 421 3.79 19.27 8.38
C ARG A 421 4.99 18.92 7.51
N VAL A 422 4.71 18.43 6.31
CA VAL A 422 5.71 18.15 5.28
C VAL A 422 5.45 19.00 4.05
N PRO A 423 6.48 19.38 3.28
CA PRO A 423 6.28 20.08 2.02
C PRO A 423 5.37 19.27 1.07
N TYR A 424 4.45 19.97 0.40
CA TYR A 424 3.69 19.37 -0.69
C TYR A 424 4.62 18.99 -1.84
N LYS A 425 4.46 17.77 -2.37
CA LYS A 425 5.39 17.17 -3.33
C LYS A 425 4.76 16.82 -4.69
N GLY A 426 3.51 17.24 -4.94
CA GLY A 426 2.77 16.88 -6.16
C GLY A 426 2.19 15.47 -6.10
N THR A 427 2.09 14.81 -7.25
CA THR A 427 1.44 13.49 -7.35
C THR A 427 2.32 12.36 -6.79
N LEU A 428 1.68 11.32 -6.29
CA LEU A 428 2.39 10.10 -5.85
C LEU A 428 3.17 9.46 -7.00
N ALA A 429 2.63 9.48 -8.22
CA ALA A 429 3.29 8.92 -9.40
C ALA A 429 4.65 9.59 -9.68
N ASP A 430 4.73 10.91 -9.56
CA ASP A 430 6.00 11.66 -9.70
C ASP A 430 6.99 11.26 -8.62
N MET A 431 6.54 11.17 -7.37
CA MET A 431 7.38 10.77 -6.24
C MET A 431 7.91 9.33 -6.42
N VAL A 432 7.05 8.38 -6.79
CA VAL A 432 7.44 6.99 -7.06
C VAL A 432 8.46 6.92 -8.19
N THR A 433 8.27 7.71 -9.26
CA THR A 433 9.21 7.79 -10.38
C THR A 433 10.62 8.20 -9.91
N GLN A 434 10.72 9.19 -9.01
CA GLN A 434 12.02 9.61 -8.47
C GLN A 434 12.65 8.56 -7.56
N LEU A 435 11.87 7.92 -6.68
CA LEU A 435 12.36 6.90 -5.75
C LEU A 435 12.85 5.65 -6.49
N VAL A 436 12.04 5.13 -7.41
CA VAL A 436 12.40 3.94 -8.21
C VAL A 436 13.51 4.26 -9.19
N GLY A 437 13.51 5.45 -9.78
CA GLY A 437 14.59 5.94 -10.64
C GLY A 437 15.94 5.95 -9.93
N GLY A 438 15.99 6.45 -8.69
CA GLY A 438 17.19 6.42 -7.86
C GLY A 438 17.67 5.01 -7.51
N LEU A 439 16.73 4.10 -7.18
CA LEU A 439 17.06 2.68 -6.97
C LEU A 439 17.67 2.06 -8.24
N ARG A 440 17.02 2.23 -9.39
CA ARG A 440 17.53 1.73 -10.69
C ARG A 440 18.92 2.27 -11.04
N SER A 441 19.17 3.55 -10.75
CA SER A 441 20.49 4.13 -10.90
C SER A 441 21.51 3.47 -9.98
N GLY A 442 21.19 3.24 -8.70
CA GLY A 442 22.04 2.51 -7.75
C GLY A 442 22.36 1.09 -8.22
N MET A 443 21.36 0.36 -8.73
CA MET A 443 21.54 -0.97 -9.34
C MET A 443 22.46 -0.89 -10.58
N GLY A 444 22.32 0.14 -11.40
CA GLY A 444 23.19 0.40 -12.54
C GLY A 444 24.64 0.64 -12.13
N TYR A 445 24.89 1.48 -11.10
CA TYR A 445 26.25 1.72 -10.59
C TYR A 445 26.95 0.48 -10.02
N THR A 446 26.16 -0.48 -9.52
CA THR A 446 26.70 -1.72 -8.91
C THR A 446 26.65 -2.94 -9.86
N GLY A 447 26.17 -2.77 -11.10
CA GLY A 447 26.09 -3.82 -12.10
C GLY A 447 25.08 -4.93 -11.79
N CYS A 448 23.99 -4.60 -11.05
CA CYS A 448 22.96 -5.55 -10.64
C CYS A 448 21.68 -5.37 -11.46
N ARG A 449 21.16 -6.47 -12.02
CA ARG A 449 19.95 -6.47 -12.86
C ARG A 449 18.67 -6.65 -12.07
N THR A 450 18.74 -7.38 -10.96
CA THR A 450 17.58 -7.74 -10.12
C THR A 450 17.81 -7.33 -8.67
N VAL A 451 16.71 -7.25 -7.90
CA VAL A 451 16.76 -6.99 -6.44
C VAL A 451 17.61 -8.08 -5.75
N ALA A 452 17.48 -9.34 -6.12
CA ALA A 452 18.27 -10.42 -5.53
C ALA A 452 19.78 -10.23 -5.75
N GLU A 453 20.21 -9.93 -6.98
CA GLU A 453 21.62 -9.62 -7.27
C GLU A 453 22.10 -8.41 -6.46
N PHE A 454 21.25 -7.39 -6.30
CA PHE A 454 21.58 -6.18 -5.57
C PHE A 454 21.78 -6.45 -4.07
N GLN A 455 20.99 -7.33 -3.47
CA GLN A 455 21.14 -7.78 -2.09
C GLN A 455 22.40 -8.67 -1.86
N GLU A 456 22.77 -9.47 -2.86
CA GLU A 456 23.88 -10.44 -2.72
C GLU A 456 25.25 -9.83 -3.02
N ARG A 457 25.32 -8.95 -4.04
CA ARG A 457 26.60 -8.51 -4.60
C ARG A 457 27.06 -7.17 -4.10
N THR A 458 26.14 -6.31 -3.62
CA THR A 458 26.52 -4.96 -3.18
C THR A 458 27.30 -4.98 -1.88
N ARG A 459 28.24 -4.04 -1.78
CA ARG A 459 29.05 -3.85 -0.58
C ARG A 459 28.87 -2.43 -0.06
N PHE A 460 28.89 -2.28 1.25
CA PHE A 460 28.82 -1.01 1.90
C PHE A 460 30.19 -0.49 2.27
N LEU A 461 30.36 0.82 2.17
CA LEU A 461 31.43 1.61 2.75
C LEU A 461 30.83 2.44 3.88
N ARG A 462 31.43 2.37 5.07
CA ARG A 462 31.12 3.31 6.15
C ARG A 462 31.80 4.64 5.87
N ILE A 463 31.05 5.75 6.05
CA ILE A 463 31.56 7.11 5.88
C ILE A 463 31.60 7.86 7.20
N THR A 464 32.40 8.91 7.26
CA THR A 464 32.47 9.86 8.37
C THR A 464 31.45 10.98 8.19
N SER A 465 31.26 11.82 9.21
CA SER A 465 30.46 13.05 9.10
C SER A 465 30.97 13.99 8.01
N ALA A 466 32.26 14.00 7.73
CA ALA A 466 32.86 14.76 6.62
C ALA A 466 32.43 14.16 5.27
N GLY A 467 32.43 12.82 5.12
CA GLY A 467 31.95 12.15 3.93
C GLY A 467 30.45 12.31 3.71
N LEU A 468 29.65 12.39 4.78
CA LEU A 468 28.22 12.73 4.69
C LEU A 468 28.03 14.15 4.15
N LYS A 469 28.78 15.14 4.66
CA LYS A 469 28.74 16.52 4.17
C LYS A 469 29.14 16.60 2.69
N GLU A 470 30.19 15.87 2.28
CA GLU A 470 30.63 15.78 0.87
C GLU A 470 29.56 15.15 -0.04
N SER A 471 28.73 14.23 0.50
CA SER A 471 27.65 13.56 -0.25
C SER A 471 26.46 14.47 -0.56
N HIS A 472 26.31 15.57 0.18
CA HIS A 472 25.30 16.59 -0.07
C HIS A 472 25.87 17.74 -0.91
N VAL A 473 24.98 18.51 -1.54
CA VAL A 473 25.39 19.75 -2.23
C VAL A 473 26.09 20.68 -1.24
N HIS A 474 27.30 21.09 -1.56
CA HIS A 474 28.15 21.95 -0.71
C HIS A 474 28.89 23.02 -1.56
N ASP A 475 29.26 24.09 -0.92
CA ASP A 475 30.03 25.22 -1.52
C ASP A 475 29.38 25.88 -2.74
N VAL A 476 28.04 25.74 -2.91
CA VAL A 476 27.24 26.38 -3.94
C VAL A 476 25.91 26.87 -3.39
N ILE A 477 25.31 27.87 -4.05
CA ILE A 477 23.93 28.30 -3.75
C ILE A 477 22.99 27.66 -4.75
N ILE A 478 22.02 26.93 -4.27
CA ILE A 478 21.00 26.30 -5.14
C ILE A 478 20.11 27.39 -5.71
N THR A 479 20.13 27.55 -7.03
CA THR A 479 19.26 28.50 -7.76
C THR A 479 18.00 27.83 -8.30
N LYS A 480 18.03 26.48 -8.49
CA LYS A 480 16.89 25.66 -8.91
C LYS A 480 16.98 24.29 -8.23
N GLU A 481 15.98 23.96 -7.44
CA GLU A 481 15.86 22.64 -6.79
C GLU A 481 15.65 21.53 -7.82
N ALA A 482 16.24 20.36 -7.57
CA ALA A 482 15.95 19.14 -8.31
C ALA A 482 14.68 18.48 -7.76
N PRO A 483 13.91 17.72 -8.58
CA PRO A 483 12.69 17.05 -8.10
C PRO A 483 12.93 16.08 -6.94
N ASN A 484 14.13 15.50 -6.88
CA ASN A 484 14.55 14.47 -5.92
C ASN A 484 15.55 14.95 -4.87
N TYR A 485 15.91 16.24 -4.87
CA TYR A 485 16.84 16.82 -3.89
C TYR A 485 16.40 18.22 -3.49
N ARG A 486 16.21 18.41 -2.17
CA ARG A 486 15.98 19.73 -1.53
C ARG A 486 16.83 19.81 -0.28
N LEU A 487 17.34 21.01 0.02
CA LEU A 487 17.86 21.31 1.35
C LEU A 487 16.69 21.51 2.30
N GLU A 488 16.68 20.80 3.43
CA GLU A 488 15.69 20.96 4.52
C GLU A 488 15.97 22.22 5.34
#